data_22d0d086c2e926b06beef136dd187b92
#
_entry.id   22d0d086c2e926b06beef136dd187b92
#
_cell.length_a   1.000
_cell.length_b   1.000
_cell.length_c   1.000
_cell.angle_alpha   90.00
_cell.angle_beta   90.00
_cell.angle_gamma   90.00
#
_symmetry.space_group_name_H-M   'P 1'
#
loop_
_entity.id
_entity.type
_entity.pdbx_description
1 polymer ?
#
loop_
_entity_poly.entity_id
_entity_poly.type
_entity_poly.pdbx_seq_one_letter_code
_entity_poly.pdbx_strand_id
1 'polypeptide(L)'
;MTQKGVSVALACRTFGVSETCYRYSPKLDQENGLIADLLIGLTQTRRNWGFGLCYLYLRNVKGYTWNHKRVYRIYCDLELNLRIKPKKRLKREKPDELAVPDQPNTVWSMDFMADRLEDMRQFRLLNVVDDFNREGLGIEVDFSLPATRVIRSLERLSEWRGLPMAIRVDNGPEYISGHLLAWAETRGIAIQHIQPGKPQQNAYVERYNRTVRHEWLDQYMFATIKEVQDYATDWLWTYNNDRPNMGIGGITPAQKLKRKMATQMAA
;
A
#
# COMPACT_ATOMS: atom_id res chain seq x y z
N MET A 1 -1.95 1.80 51.88
CA MET A 1 -2.84 2.61 52.76
C MET A 1 -3.56 1.80 53.85
N THR A 2 -3.69 0.53 53.72
CA THR A 2 -4.32 -0.37 54.69
C THR A 2 -3.45 -0.65 55.96
N GLN A 3 -2.18 -0.35 55.93
CA GLN A 3 -1.26 -0.64 57.08
C GLN A 3 -1.41 0.28 58.29
N LYS A 4 -2.17 1.39 58.19
CA LYS A 4 -2.35 2.35 59.30
C LYS A 4 -3.81 2.54 59.76
N GLY A 5 -4.71 1.63 59.45
CA GLY A 5 -6.09 1.67 59.93
C GLY A 5 -6.96 2.82 59.41
N VAL A 6 -6.52 3.56 58.39
CA VAL A 6 -7.28 4.66 57.79
C VAL A 6 -8.26 4.11 56.77
N SER A 7 -9.56 4.44 56.93
CA SER A 7 -10.58 4.00 55.95
C SER A 7 -10.38 4.66 54.57
N VAL A 8 -10.72 3.93 53.52
CA VAL A 8 -10.66 4.44 52.12
C VAL A 8 -11.47 5.72 51.95
N ALA A 9 -12.65 5.79 52.58
CA ALA A 9 -13.50 6.98 52.57
C ALA A 9 -12.81 8.21 53.16
N LEU A 10 -12.13 8.07 54.31
CA LEU A 10 -11.40 9.16 54.94
C LEU A 10 -10.19 9.60 54.08
N ALA A 11 -9.43 8.64 53.58
CA ALA A 11 -8.30 8.93 52.68
C ALA A 11 -8.76 9.67 51.41
N CYS A 12 -9.81 9.19 50.75
CA CYS A 12 -10.37 9.83 49.56
C CYS A 12 -10.83 11.27 49.83
N ARG A 13 -11.49 11.51 50.98
CA ARG A 13 -11.91 12.85 51.39
C ARG A 13 -10.73 13.77 51.61
N THR A 14 -9.68 13.29 52.28
CA THR A 14 -8.47 14.07 52.53
C THR A 14 -7.72 14.47 51.28
N PHE A 15 -7.68 13.61 50.28
CA PHE A 15 -7.00 13.87 48.99
C PHE A 15 -7.92 14.46 47.93
N GLY A 16 -9.18 14.75 48.22
CA GLY A 16 -10.14 15.34 47.24
C GLY A 16 -10.50 14.40 46.08
N VAL A 17 -10.35 13.09 46.23
CA VAL A 17 -10.67 12.08 45.23
C VAL A 17 -11.95 11.34 45.59
N SER A 18 -12.87 11.11 44.64
CA SER A 18 -14.06 10.30 44.96
C SER A 18 -13.70 8.83 45.14
N GLU A 19 -14.43 8.10 46.04
CA GLU A 19 -14.24 6.66 46.20
C GLU A 19 -14.46 5.88 44.89
N THR A 20 -15.39 6.34 44.04
CA THR A 20 -15.62 5.77 42.72
C THR A 20 -14.38 5.88 41.82
N CYS A 21 -13.71 7.03 41.88
CA CYS A 21 -12.46 7.25 41.13
C CYS A 21 -11.31 6.38 41.69
N TYR A 22 -11.20 6.29 43.02
CA TYR A 22 -10.20 5.44 43.67
C TYR A 22 -10.38 3.94 43.36
N ARG A 23 -11.62 3.47 43.34
CA ARG A 23 -11.97 2.05 43.07
C ARG A 23 -12.10 1.74 41.59
N TYR A 24 -11.95 2.73 40.72
CA TYR A 24 -12.04 2.52 39.31
C TYR A 24 -10.88 1.63 38.80
N SER A 25 -11.20 0.48 38.25
CA SER A 25 -10.27 -0.34 37.49
C SER A 25 -10.72 -0.36 36.00
N PRO A 26 -9.80 -0.13 35.05
CA PRO A 26 -10.13 -0.12 33.63
C PRO A 26 -10.64 -1.50 33.19
N LYS A 27 -11.90 -1.60 32.80
CA LYS A 27 -12.52 -2.87 32.34
C LYS A 27 -11.93 -3.41 31.02
N LEU A 28 -11.11 -2.61 30.33
CA LEU A 28 -10.60 -2.91 29.00
C LEU A 28 -9.07 -3.07 28.94
N ASP A 29 -8.41 -3.28 30.07
CA ASP A 29 -6.93 -3.35 30.12
C ASP A 29 -6.35 -4.50 29.29
N GLN A 30 -6.92 -5.70 29.36
CA GLN A 30 -6.42 -6.84 28.61
C GLN A 30 -6.55 -6.62 27.09
N GLU A 31 -7.67 -6.06 26.66
CA GLU A 31 -7.88 -5.77 25.23
C GLU A 31 -7.01 -4.58 24.76
N ASN A 32 -6.73 -3.60 25.64
CA ASN A 32 -5.76 -2.54 25.34
C ASN A 32 -4.34 -3.10 25.19
N GLY A 33 -3.95 -4.08 26.01
CA GLY A 33 -2.69 -4.80 25.85
C GLY A 33 -2.57 -5.48 24.49
N LEU A 34 -3.60 -6.23 24.09
CA LEU A 34 -3.63 -6.85 22.75
C LEU A 34 -3.50 -5.83 21.63
N ILE A 35 -4.23 -4.70 21.73
CA ILE A 35 -4.11 -3.63 20.72
C ILE A 35 -2.68 -3.08 20.67
N ALA A 36 -2.06 -2.86 21.82
CA ALA A 36 -0.69 -2.36 21.94
C ALA A 36 0.32 -3.32 21.28
N ASP A 37 0.26 -4.60 21.61
CA ASP A 37 1.15 -5.63 21.06
C ASP A 37 1.03 -5.73 19.54
N LEU A 38 -0.20 -5.71 19.00
CA LEU A 38 -0.44 -5.73 17.57
C LEU A 38 0.10 -4.47 16.87
N LEU A 39 -0.07 -3.29 17.47
CA LEU A 39 0.46 -2.03 16.91
C LEU A 39 1.99 -2.01 16.92
N ILE A 40 2.62 -2.47 18.00
CA ILE A 40 4.08 -2.58 18.10
C ILE A 40 4.60 -3.54 17.03
N GLY A 41 4.03 -4.75 16.92
CA GLY A 41 4.42 -5.72 15.91
C GLY A 41 4.30 -5.21 14.48
N LEU A 42 3.19 -4.50 14.17
CA LEU A 42 2.98 -3.90 12.85
C LEU A 42 4.00 -2.80 12.55
N THR A 43 4.27 -1.90 13.46
CA THR A 43 5.20 -0.79 13.22
C THR A 43 6.66 -1.23 13.19
N GLN A 44 7.01 -2.34 13.84
CA GLN A 44 8.32 -2.95 13.74
C GLN A 44 8.55 -3.64 12.38
N THR A 45 7.53 -4.35 11.87
CA THR A 45 7.63 -5.07 10.60
C THR A 45 7.36 -4.16 9.39
N ARG A 46 6.54 -3.14 9.54
CA ARG A 46 6.10 -2.21 8.49
C ARG A 46 6.44 -0.78 8.89
N ARG A 47 7.73 -0.45 8.95
CA ARG A 47 8.25 0.81 9.51
C ARG A 47 7.65 2.09 8.90
N ASN A 48 7.17 2.04 7.66
CA ASN A 48 6.57 3.17 6.96
C ASN A 48 5.05 3.24 7.08
N TRP A 49 4.43 2.30 7.81
CA TRP A 49 3.00 2.34 8.04
C TRP A 49 2.68 3.28 9.20
N GLY A 50 2.04 4.40 8.89
CA GLY A 50 1.48 5.26 9.93
C GLY A 50 0.16 4.71 10.47
N PHE A 51 -0.36 5.38 11.49
CA PHE A 51 -1.60 4.97 12.18
C PHE A 51 -2.73 4.54 11.24
N GLY A 52 -2.99 5.32 10.16
CA GLY A 52 -4.08 5.04 9.23
C GLY A 52 -3.99 3.66 8.57
N LEU A 53 -2.79 3.25 8.14
CA LEU A 53 -2.58 1.92 7.54
C LEU A 53 -2.66 0.82 8.60
N CYS A 54 -2.06 1.00 9.78
CA CYS A 54 -2.13 0.04 10.89
C CYS A 54 -3.58 -0.20 11.30
N TYR A 55 -4.36 0.87 11.49
CA TYR A 55 -5.77 0.76 11.86
C TYR A 55 -6.61 0.04 10.80
N LEU A 56 -6.44 0.42 9.52
CA LEU A 56 -7.17 -0.22 8.40
C LEU A 56 -6.79 -1.69 8.24
N TYR A 57 -5.54 -2.05 8.45
CA TYR A 57 -5.10 -3.44 8.46
C TYR A 57 -5.78 -4.24 9.57
N LEU A 58 -5.75 -3.74 10.80
CA LEU A 58 -6.41 -4.39 11.92
C LEU A 58 -7.92 -4.54 11.67
N ARG A 59 -8.56 -3.50 11.13
CA ARG A 59 -10.01 -3.48 10.88
C ARG A 59 -10.42 -4.32 9.67
N ASN A 60 -9.80 -4.10 8.50
CA ASN A 60 -10.30 -4.61 7.23
C ASN A 60 -9.64 -5.94 6.81
N VAL A 61 -8.41 -6.21 7.28
CA VAL A 61 -7.70 -7.44 6.97
C VAL A 61 -7.82 -8.45 8.12
N LYS A 62 -7.62 -7.99 9.37
CA LYS A 62 -7.70 -8.86 10.55
C LYS A 62 -9.12 -8.97 11.15
N GLY A 63 -10.03 -8.06 10.78
CA GLY A 63 -11.45 -8.12 11.18
C GLY A 63 -11.77 -7.57 12.57
N TYR A 64 -10.84 -6.88 13.22
CA TYR A 64 -11.11 -6.25 14.53
C TYR A 64 -12.07 -5.06 14.41
N THR A 65 -13.05 -4.99 15.30
CA THR A 65 -14.11 -3.96 15.29
C THR A 65 -13.85 -2.80 16.23
N TRP A 66 -12.63 -2.63 16.71
CA TRP A 66 -12.28 -1.61 17.69
C TRP A 66 -12.54 -0.19 17.21
N ASN A 67 -12.91 0.68 18.15
CA ASN A 67 -13.15 2.08 17.87
C ASN A 67 -11.85 2.80 17.48
N HIS A 68 -11.88 3.55 16.38
CA HIS A 68 -10.76 4.32 15.85
C HIS A 68 -10.09 5.21 16.89
N LYS A 69 -10.89 5.96 17.69
CA LYS A 69 -10.36 6.86 18.72
C LYS A 69 -9.62 6.10 19.84
N ARG A 70 -10.11 4.90 20.19
CA ARG A 70 -9.46 4.04 21.19
C ARG A 70 -8.10 3.56 20.69
N VAL A 71 -8.05 3.01 19.49
CA VAL A 71 -6.79 2.52 18.88
C VAL A 71 -5.80 3.66 18.70
N TYR A 72 -6.28 4.85 18.27
CA TYR A 72 -5.43 6.02 18.06
C TYR A 72 -4.80 6.52 19.37
N ARG A 73 -5.56 6.55 20.47
CA ARG A 73 -5.01 6.89 21.79
C ARG A 73 -3.87 5.96 22.18
N ILE A 74 -4.09 4.65 22.10
CA ILE A 74 -3.04 3.66 22.42
C ILE A 74 -1.81 3.83 21.51
N TYR A 75 -2.02 4.08 20.21
CA TYR A 75 -0.94 4.35 19.26
C TYR A 75 -0.10 5.58 19.67
N CYS A 76 -0.75 6.64 20.15
CA CYS A 76 -0.07 7.84 20.63
C CYS A 76 0.64 7.60 21.98
N ASP A 77 0.00 6.89 22.90
CA ASP A 77 0.57 6.55 24.21
C ASP A 77 1.85 5.69 24.07
N LEU A 78 1.94 4.90 22.99
CA LEU A 78 3.13 4.11 22.63
C LEU A 78 4.18 4.89 21.82
N GLU A 79 3.96 6.18 21.57
CA GLU A 79 4.86 7.06 20.78
C GLU A 79 5.19 6.52 19.35
N LEU A 80 4.27 5.75 18.74
CA LEU A 80 4.48 5.14 17.42
C LEU A 80 4.31 6.11 16.25
N ASN A 81 4.09 7.39 16.52
CA ASN A 81 3.87 8.40 15.49
C ASN A 81 5.09 8.58 14.59
N LEU A 82 4.89 8.48 13.29
CA LEU A 82 5.94 8.77 12.31
C LEU A 82 6.32 10.26 12.39
N ARG A 83 7.63 10.55 12.48
CA ARG A 83 8.16 11.92 12.45
C ARG A 83 8.12 12.46 11.01
N ILE A 84 6.99 13.00 10.61
CA ILE A 84 6.83 13.60 9.27
C ILE A 84 7.07 15.10 9.38
N LYS A 85 8.13 15.61 8.71
CA LYS A 85 8.33 17.05 8.58
C LYS A 85 7.26 17.62 7.64
N PRO A 86 6.42 18.59 8.07
CA PRO A 86 5.44 19.21 7.19
C PRO A 86 6.16 19.95 6.06
N LYS A 87 5.89 19.58 4.81
CA LYS A 87 6.36 20.32 3.63
C LYS A 87 5.34 21.41 3.32
N LYS A 88 5.78 22.66 3.13
CA LYS A 88 4.93 23.71 2.55
C LYS A 88 4.46 23.24 1.17
N ARG A 89 3.15 23.01 1.04
CA ARG A 89 2.55 22.67 -0.25
C ARG A 89 2.28 23.94 -1.03
N LEU A 90 2.83 24.03 -2.25
CA LEU A 90 2.37 25.01 -3.22
C LEU A 90 0.91 24.73 -3.56
N LYS A 91 0.05 25.75 -3.51
CA LYS A 91 -1.32 25.64 -4.02
C LYS A 91 -1.22 25.48 -5.54
N ARG A 92 -1.57 24.31 -6.03
CA ARG A 92 -1.73 24.01 -7.46
C ARG A 92 -3.20 23.76 -7.71
N GLU A 93 -3.66 24.07 -8.90
CA GLU A 93 -4.98 23.63 -9.35
C GLU A 93 -5.11 22.14 -9.21
N LYS A 94 -6.27 21.68 -8.76
CA LYS A 94 -6.53 20.25 -8.61
C LYS A 94 -6.66 19.68 -10.03
N PRO A 95 -5.81 18.72 -10.44
CA PRO A 95 -5.93 18.11 -11.75
C PRO A 95 -7.24 17.32 -11.85
N ASP A 96 -7.74 17.15 -13.06
CA ASP A 96 -8.89 16.30 -13.33
C ASP A 96 -8.65 14.90 -12.77
N GLU A 97 -9.68 14.34 -12.13
CA GLU A 97 -9.59 12.98 -11.58
C GLU A 97 -9.52 11.96 -12.72
N LEU A 98 -8.54 11.09 -12.65
CA LEU A 98 -8.42 9.99 -13.60
C LEU A 98 -9.58 9.02 -13.38
N ALA A 99 -10.34 8.74 -14.45
CA ALA A 99 -11.45 7.81 -14.40
C ALA A 99 -10.98 6.43 -13.90
N VAL A 100 -11.70 5.90 -12.91
CA VAL A 100 -11.45 4.55 -12.40
C VAL A 100 -12.22 3.56 -13.28
N PRO A 101 -11.58 2.55 -13.86
CA PRO A 101 -12.28 1.49 -14.58
C PRO A 101 -13.27 0.75 -13.69
N ASP A 102 -14.38 0.28 -14.25
CA ASP A 102 -15.43 -0.44 -13.52
C ASP A 102 -15.16 -1.93 -13.35
N GLN A 103 -14.21 -2.46 -14.13
CA GLN A 103 -13.89 -3.89 -14.16
C GLN A 103 -12.37 -4.12 -14.17
N PRO A 104 -11.91 -5.27 -13.64
CA PRO A 104 -10.52 -5.68 -13.77
C PRO A 104 -10.17 -5.88 -15.26
N ASN A 105 -8.90 -5.76 -15.59
CA ASN A 105 -8.35 -5.90 -16.93
C ASN A 105 -8.90 -4.89 -17.95
N THR A 106 -9.56 -3.81 -17.53
CA THR A 106 -9.97 -2.75 -18.47
C THR A 106 -8.76 -1.90 -18.86
N VAL A 107 -8.00 -1.42 -17.88
CA VAL A 107 -6.77 -0.64 -18.12
C VAL A 107 -5.69 -1.12 -17.17
N TRP A 108 -4.56 -1.52 -17.72
CA TRP A 108 -3.32 -1.66 -16.96
C TRP A 108 -2.47 -0.42 -17.14
N SER A 109 -1.90 0.10 -16.08
CA SER A 109 -0.89 1.14 -16.10
C SER A 109 0.48 0.53 -15.87
N MET A 110 1.49 0.92 -16.64
CA MET A 110 2.85 0.47 -16.39
C MET A 110 3.85 1.62 -16.46
N ASP A 111 4.94 1.46 -15.70
CA ASP A 111 6.00 2.47 -15.62
C ASP A 111 7.30 1.83 -15.14
N PHE A 112 8.41 2.48 -15.49
CA PHE A 112 9.73 2.07 -15.06
C PHE A 112 10.19 2.82 -13.80
N MET A 113 10.91 2.10 -12.97
CA MET A 113 11.74 2.67 -11.90
C MET A 113 13.20 2.25 -12.10
N ALA A 114 14.11 2.96 -11.47
CA ALA A 114 15.51 2.59 -11.42
C ALA A 114 16.04 2.71 -9.99
N ASP A 115 17.00 1.82 -9.67
CA ASP A 115 17.76 1.84 -8.43
C ASP A 115 19.15 1.25 -8.65
N ARG A 116 19.94 1.07 -7.58
CA ARG A 116 21.30 0.57 -7.64
C ARG A 116 21.51 -0.55 -6.63
N LEU A 117 22.30 -1.53 -7.03
CA LEU A 117 22.83 -2.55 -6.14
C LEU A 117 23.92 -1.96 -5.22
N GLU A 118 24.37 -2.72 -4.24
CA GLU A 118 25.46 -2.36 -3.32
C GLU A 118 26.76 -2.02 -4.06
N ASP A 119 27.04 -2.70 -5.17
CA ASP A 119 28.18 -2.46 -6.04
C ASP A 119 28.00 -1.28 -7.02
N MET A 120 26.95 -0.46 -6.83
CA MET A 120 26.58 0.71 -7.61
C MET A 120 26.08 0.40 -9.04
N ARG A 121 25.97 -0.86 -9.47
CA ARG A 121 25.34 -1.18 -10.77
C ARG A 121 23.86 -0.81 -10.73
N GLN A 122 23.46 -0.05 -11.73
CA GLN A 122 22.07 0.36 -11.87
C GLN A 122 21.21 -0.80 -12.39
N PHE A 123 20.04 -0.97 -11.82
CA PHE A 123 19.00 -1.87 -12.31
C PHE A 123 17.68 -1.13 -12.51
N ARG A 124 16.79 -1.75 -13.27
CA ARG A 124 15.46 -1.20 -13.58
C ARG A 124 14.39 -2.15 -13.08
N LEU A 125 13.23 -1.58 -12.76
CA LEU A 125 12.01 -2.32 -12.45
C LEU A 125 10.94 -1.89 -13.45
N LEU A 126 10.22 -2.85 -14.01
CA LEU A 126 8.96 -2.62 -14.71
C LEU A 126 7.83 -2.94 -13.75
N ASN A 127 7.02 -1.97 -13.42
CA ASN A 127 5.83 -2.12 -12.58
C ASN A 127 4.58 -2.11 -13.45
N VAL A 128 3.70 -3.09 -13.25
CA VAL A 128 2.41 -3.19 -13.94
C VAL A 128 1.30 -3.26 -12.91
N VAL A 129 0.29 -2.40 -13.04
CA VAL A 129 -0.82 -2.23 -12.08
C VAL A 129 -2.15 -2.27 -12.81
N ASP A 130 -3.14 -2.96 -12.26
CA ASP A 130 -4.53 -2.87 -12.72
C ASP A 130 -5.19 -1.61 -12.12
N ASP A 131 -5.66 -0.73 -12.99
CA ASP A 131 -6.27 0.55 -12.57
C ASP A 131 -7.61 0.38 -11.85
N PHE A 132 -8.31 -0.75 -12.00
CA PHE A 132 -9.57 -1.03 -11.33
C PHE A 132 -9.40 -1.14 -9.81
N ASN A 133 -8.55 -2.05 -9.36
CA ASN A 133 -8.39 -2.38 -7.95
C ASN A 133 -7.05 -1.96 -7.35
N ARG A 134 -6.18 -1.31 -8.14
CA ARG A 134 -4.82 -0.93 -7.75
C ARG A 134 -3.92 -2.12 -7.44
N GLU A 135 -4.24 -3.27 -7.97
CA GLU A 135 -3.44 -4.48 -7.80
C GLU A 135 -2.13 -4.36 -8.57
N GLY A 136 -1.02 -4.62 -7.90
CA GLY A 136 0.23 -4.86 -8.59
C GLY A 136 0.16 -6.20 -9.29
N LEU A 137 0.24 -6.20 -10.62
CA LEU A 137 0.19 -7.43 -11.41
C LEU A 137 1.55 -8.08 -11.51
N GLY A 138 2.60 -7.28 -11.60
CA GLY A 138 3.97 -7.76 -11.67
C GLY A 138 5.01 -6.68 -11.45
N ILE A 139 6.16 -7.10 -10.97
CA ILE A 139 7.39 -6.31 -10.88
C ILE A 139 8.49 -7.16 -11.55
N GLU A 140 8.94 -6.74 -12.72
CA GLU A 140 10.07 -7.38 -13.41
C GLU A 140 11.34 -6.57 -13.12
N VAL A 141 12.40 -7.23 -12.68
CA VAL A 141 13.66 -6.59 -12.32
C VAL A 141 14.78 -7.10 -13.22
N ASP A 142 15.52 -6.18 -13.85
CA ASP A 142 16.73 -6.54 -14.62
C ASP A 142 17.64 -5.32 -14.76
N PHE A 143 18.89 -5.53 -15.17
CA PHE A 143 19.82 -4.47 -15.56
C PHE A 143 19.35 -3.71 -16.79
N SER A 144 18.67 -4.40 -17.71
CA SER A 144 18.10 -3.82 -18.91
C SER A 144 16.73 -4.43 -19.20
N LEU A 145 15.76 -3.58 -19.50
CA LEU A 145 14.38 -3.97 -19.83
C LEU A 145 13.99 -3.46 -21.21
N PRO A 146 14.56 -4.03 -22.30
CA PRO A 146 14.17 -3.70 -23.67
C PRO A 146 12.73 -4.13 -23.95
N ALA A 147 12.12 -3.62 -25.03
CA ALA A 147 10.74 -3.91 -25.40
C ALA A 147 10.42 -5.41 -25.46
N THR A 148 11.35 -6.25 -25.92
CA THR A 148 11.18 -7.72 -25.95
C THR A 148 11.03 -8.32 -24.56
N ARG A 149 11.73 -7.77 -23.56
CA ARG A 149 11.60 -8.20 -22.18
C ARG A 149 10.29 -7.74 -21.57
N VAL A 150 9.86 -6.50 -21.88
CA VAL A 150 8.54 -5.97 -21.49
C VAL A 150 7.42 -6.86 -22.05
N ILE A 151 7.47 -7.20 -23.34
CA ILE A 151 6.50 -8.09 -23.98
C ILE A 151 6.43 -9.44 -23.26
N ARG A 152 7.58 -10.08 -23.01
CA ARG A 152 7.63 -11.36 -22.28
C ARG A 152 7.00 -11.26 -20.90
N SER A 153 7.21 -10.16 -20.19
CA SER A 153 6.59 -9.95 -18.89
C SER A 153 5.08 -9.80 -18.99
N LEU A 154 4.59 -9.03 -19.98
CA LEU A 154 3.16 -8.87 -20.24
C LEU A 154 2.49 -10.18 -20.67
N GLU A 155 3.16 -11.01 -21.46
CA GLU A 155 2.65 -12.34 -21.85
C GLU A 155 2.44 -13.23 -20.61
N ARG A 156 3.44 -13.34 -19.73
CA ARG A 156 3.30 -14.07 -18.48
C ARG A 156 2.13 -13.57 -17.62
N LEU A 157 1.97 -12.23 -17.52
CA LEU A 157 0.85 -11.66 -16.79
C LEU A 157 -0.50 -12.00 -17.43
N SER A 158 -0.57 -11.98 -18.75
CA SER A 158 -1.78 -12.27 -19.50
C SER A 158 -2.22 -13.73 -19.41
N GLU A 159 -1.29 -14.67 -19.27
CA GLU A 159 -1.57 -16.11 -19.15
C GLU A 159 -2.45 -16.43 -17.93
N TRP A 160 -2.24 -15.76 -16.79
CA TRP A 160 -2.99 -16.03 -15.57
C TRP A 160 -4.06 -14.98 -15.22
N ARG A 161 -3.96 -13.76 -15.79
CA ARG A 161 -4.92 -12.66 -15.51
C ARG A 161 -5.90 -12.42 -16.67
N GLY A 162 -5.58 -12.88 -17.87
CA GLY A 162 -6.25 -12.50 -19.10
C GLY A 162 -5.67 -11.21 -19.67
N LEU A 163 -6.07 -10.89 -20.88
CA LEU A 163 -5.60 -9.70 -21.60
C LEU A 163 -6.31 -8.43 -21.10
N PRO A 164 -5.61 -7.30 -20.97
CA PRO A 164 -6.24 -6.01 -20.74
C PRO A 164 -6.86 -5.46 -22.03
N MET A 165 -7.88 -4.61 -21.92
CA MET A 165 -8.40 -3.86 -23.07
C MET A 165 -7.43 -2.76 -23.51
N ALA A 166 -6.74 -2.15 -22.54
CA ALA A 166 -5.76 -1.11 -22.83
C ALA A 166 -4.59 -1.15 -21.81
N ILE A 167 -3.43 -0.69 -22.29
CA ILE A 167 -2.25 -0.46 -21.44
C ILE A 167 -1.89 1.03 -21.52
N ARG A 168 -1.84 1.69 -20.36
CA ARG A 168 -1.44 3.09 -20.26
C ARG A 168 0.03 3.19 -19.90
N VAL A 169 0.75 4.03 -20.67
CA VAL A 169 2.19 4.22 -20.58
C VAL A 169 2.56 5.70 -20.72
N ASP A 170 3.76 6.04 -20.28
CA ASP A 170 4.38 7.30 -20.67
C ASP A 170 4.92 7.24 -22.12
N ASN A 171 5.64 8.29 -22.55
CA ASN A 171 6.24 8.37 -23.87
C ASN A 171 7.70 7.87 -23.89
N GLY A 172 8.05 6.94 -23.02
CA GLY A 172 9.37 6.33 -22.98
C GLY A 172 9.71 5.58 -24.27
N PRO A 173 11.00 5.50 -24.66
CA PRO A 173 11.42 4.86 -25.91
C PRO A 173 11.05 3.38 -25.98
N GLU A 174 10.97 2.70 -24.85
CA GLU A 174 10.57 1.29 -24.78
C GLU A 174 9.09 1.10 -25.18
N TYR A 175 8.25 2.09 -24.87
CA TYR A 175 6.81 2.04 -25.10
C TYR A 175 6.37 2.49 -26.49
N ILE A 176 7.21 3.26 -27.18
CA ILE A 176 6.97 3.64 -28.59
C ILE A 176 7.65 2.67 -29.59
N SER A 177 8.24 1.60 -29.09
CA SER A 177 8.91 0.59 -29.91
C SER A 177 7.91 -0.13 -30.81
N GLY A 178 8.24 -0.27 -32.08
CA GLY A 178 7.42 -0.98 -33.06
C GLY A 178 7.10 -2.43 -32.63
N HIS A 179 8.00 -3.08 -31.91
CA HIS A 179 7.76 -4.44 -31.39
C HIS A 179 6.61 -4.48 -30.37
N LEU A 180 6.57 -3.54 -29.43
CA LEU A 180 5.51 -3.49 -28.43
C LEU A 180 4.16 -3.13 -29.08
N LEU A 181 4.16 -2.18 -30.01
CA LEU A 181 2.95 -1.76 -30.70
C LEU A 181 2.37 -2.91 -31.56
N ALA A 182 3.21 -3.61 -32.33
CA ALA A 182 2.79 -4.77 -33.14
C ALA A 182 2.27 -5.92 -32.24
N TRP A 183 2.93 -6.18 -31.12
CA TRP A 183 2.46 -7.17 -30.15
C TRP A 183 1.08 -6.81 -29.59
N ALA A 184 0.88 -5.56 -29.20
CA ALA A 184 -0.39 -5.09 -28.65
C ALA A 184 -1.52 -5.17 -29.69
N GLU A 185 -1.25 -4.75 -30.94
CA GLU A 185 -2.19 -4.83 -32.04
C GLU A 185 -2.64 -6.26 -32.32
N THR A 186 -1.71 -7.22 -32.40
CA THR A 186 -2.04 -8.65 -32.61
C THR A 186 -2.87 -9.25 -31.50
N ARG A 187 -2.85 -8.67 -30.29
CA ARG A 187 -3.62 -9.11 -29.12
C ARG A 187 -4.89 -8.29 -28.87
N GLY A 188 -5.17 -7.29 -29.72
CA GLY A 188 -6.31 -6.39 -29.57
C GLY A 188 -6.21 -5.45 -28.37
N ILE A 189 -4.99 -5.12 -27.92
CA ILE A 189 -4.72 -4.27 -26.77
C ILE A 189 -4.46 -2.84 -27.26
N ALA A 190 -5.19 -1.86 -26.74
CA ALA A 190 -4.94 -0.45 -27.05
C ALA A 190 -3.79 0.10 -26.21
N ILE A 191 -2.74 0.65 -26.82
CA ILE A 191 -1.69 1.39 -26.11
C ILE A 191 -2.12 2.85 -25.97
N GLN A 192 -2.26 3.31 -24.71
CA GLN A 192 -2.66 4.67 -24.37
C GLN A 192 -1.47 5.47 -23.86
N HIS A 193 -0.88 6.29 -24.71
CA HIS A 193 0.17 7.21 -24.29
C HIS A 193 -0.40 8.41 -23.53
N ILE A 194 0.23 8.80 -22.44
CA ILE A 194 -0.13 10.03 -21.73
C ILE A 194 0.26 11.25 -22.56
N GLN A 195 -0.50 12.34 -22.40
CA GLN A 195 -0.18 13.59 -23.06
C GLN A 195 1.10 14.21 -22.47
N PRO A 196 1.99 14.77 -23.30
CA PRO A 196 3.15 15.49 -22.80
C PRO A 196 2.75 16.58 -21.79
N GLY A 197 3.47 16.62 -20.65
CA GLY A 197 3.20 17.57 -19.56
C GLY A 197 1.99 17.23 -18.67
N LYS A 198 1.32 16.10 -18.85
CA LYS A 198 0.22 15.65 -18.00
C LYS A 198 0.52 14.33 -17.25
N PRO A 199 1.49 14.31 -16.35
CA PRO A 199 1.87 13.10 -15.61
C PRO A 199 0.69 12.53 -14.79
N GLN A 200 -0.25 13.38 -14.36
CA GLN A 200 -1.45 12.93 -13.64
C GLN A 200 -2.27 11.88 -14.40
N GLN A 201 -2.12 11.77 -15.71
CA GLN A 201 -2.79 10.71 -16.49
C GLN A 201 -2.24 9.31 -16.19
N ASN A 202 -1.04 9.17 -15.57
CA ASN A 202 -0.49 7.91 -15.11
C ASN A 202 -0.42 7.81 -13.56
N ALA A 203 -1.29 8.56 -12.89
CA ALA A 203 -1.24 8.77 -11.43
C ALA A 203 -1.30 7.47 -10.60
N TYR A 204 -1.93 6.39 -11.11
CA TYR A 204 -2.07 5.14 -10.37
C TYR A 204 -0.76 4.39 -10.25
N VAL A 205 -0.04 4.19 -11.34
CA VAL A 205 1.27 3.56 -11.29
C VAL A 205 2.31 4.47 -10.65
N GLU A 206 2.24 5.80 -10.83
CA GLU A 206 3.11 6.74 -10.11
C GLU A 206 2.92 6.64 -8.58
N ARG A 207 1.67 6.52 -8.13
CA ARG A 207 1.37 6.30 -6.70
C ARG A 207 1.89 4.95 -6.22
N TYR A 208 1.75 3.91 -7.05
CA TYR A 208 2.30 2.59 -6.78
C TYR A 208 3.82 2.64 -6.67
N ASN A 209 4.50 3.24 -7.64
CA ASN A 209 5.95 3.42 -7.67
C ASN A 209 6.46 4.15 -6.42
N ARG A 210 5.74 5.17 -5.97
CA ARG A 210 6.07 5.86 -4.71
C ARG A 210 5.99 4.91 -3.51
N THR A 211 5.00 4.01 -3.49
CA THR A 211 4.88 3.01 -2.44
C THR A 211 6.02 1.99 -2.51
N VAL A 212 6.35 1.49 -3.71
CA VAL A 212 7.53 0.63 -3.96
C VAL A 212 8.81 1.30 -3.44
N ARG A 213 9.03 2.58 -3.81
CA ARG A 213 10.19 3.34 -3.37
C ARG A 213 10.30 3.39 -1.86
N HIS A 214 9.25 3.87 -1.18
CA HIS A 214 9.32 4.15 0.26
C HIS A 214 9.20 2.92 1.15
N GLU A 215 8.40 1.93 0.78
CA GLU A 215 8.14 0.76 1.62
C GLU A 215 9.14 -0.37 1.38
N TRP A 216 9.90 -0.31 0.31
CA TRP A 216 10.84 -1.35 -0.07
C TRP A 216 12.21 -0.79 -0.48
N LEU A 217 12.37 -0.15 -1.65
CA LEU A 217 13.69 0.21 -2.21
C LEU A 217 14.52 1.11 -1.27
N ASP A 218 13.90 2.10 -0.62
CA ASP A 218 14.57 2.99 0.33
C ASP A 218 14.91 2.29 1.67
N GLN A 219 14.46 1.05 1.89
CA GLN A 219 14.65 0.33 3.17
C GLN A 219 15.81 -0.67 3.14
N TYR A 220 16.20 -1.11 1.97
CA TYR A 220 17.14 -2.23 1.80
C TYR A 220 18.20 -1.91 0.76
N MET A 221 19.40 -2.42 0.98
CA MET A 221 20.46 -2.52 -0.02
C MET A 221 20.56 -3.99 -0.46
N PHE A 222 20.71 -4.21 -1.75
CA PHE A 222 20.74 -5.54 -2.34
C PHE A 222 22.10 -5.79 -2.99
N ALA A 223 22.65 -6.97 -2.75
CA ALA A 223 23.91 -7.39 -3.35
C ALA A 223 23.73 -7.91 -4.78
N THR A 224 22.60 -8.56 -5.07
CA THR A 224 22.33 -9.20 -6.37
C THR A 224 20.95 -8.85 -6.91
N ILE A 225 20.84 -8.90 -8.24
CA ILE A 225 19.56 -8.68 -8.93
C ILE A 225 18.53 -9.76 -8.59
N LYS A 226 19.00 -10.98 -8.30
CA LYS A 226 18.13 -12.08 -7.85
C LYS A 226 17.46 -11.77 -6.53
N GLU A 227 18.20 -11.23 -5.55
CA GLU A 227 17.64 -10.81 -4.27
C GLU A 227 16.58 -9.72 -4.47
N VAL A 228 16.83 -8.74 -5.37
CA VAL A 228 15.84 -7.71 -5.70
C VAL A 228 14.56 -8.34 -6.24
N GLN A 229 14.67 -9.30 -7.17
CA GLN A 229 13.49 -9.96 -7.77
C GLN A 229 12.75 -10.84 -6.76
N ASP A 230 13.47 -11.58 -5.93
CA ASP A 230 12.86 -12.41 -4.88
C ASP A 230 12.07 -11.52 -3.89
N TYR A 231 12.69 -10.42 -3.44
CA TYR A 231 12.03 -9.47 -2.55
C TYR A 231 10.83 -8.78 -3.23
N ALA A 232 10.95 -8.42 -4.51
CA ALA A 232 9.86 -7.84 -5.29
C ALA A 232 8.63 -8.74 -5.29
N THR A 233 8.83 -10.05 -5.43
CA THR A 233 7.76 -11.05 -5.45
C THR A 233 7.04 -11.12 -4.11
N ASP A 234 7.77 -11.20 -3.00
CA ASP A 234 7.22 -11.25 -1.65
C ASP A 234 6.50 -9.93 -1.27
N TRP A 235 7.11 -8.81 -1.65
CA TRP A 235 6.51 -7.50 -1.41
C TRP A 235 5.22 -7.32 -2.22
N LEU A 236 5.20 -7.75 -3.48
CA LEU A 236 4.02 -7.70 -4.35
C LEU A 236 2.85 -8.49 -3.74
N TRP A 237 3.12 -9.68 -3.24
CA TRP A 237 2.11 -10.48 -2.53
C TRP A 237 1.56 -9.72 -1.32
N THR A 238 2.44 -9.16 -0.48
CA THR A 238 2.06 -8.36 0.68
C THR A 238 1.24 -7.12 0.29
N TYR A 239 1.66 -6.42 -0.76
CA TYR A 239 0.95 -5.25 -1.26
C TYR A 239 -0.49 -5.59 -1.69
N ASN A 240 -0.67 -6.70 -2.38
CA ASN A 240 -1.97 -7.11 -2.88
C ASN A 240 -2.89 -7.69 -1.80
N ASN A 241 -2.35 -8.43 -0.84
CA ASN A 241 -3.15 -9.20 0.11
C ASN A 241 -3.26 -8.59 1.50
N ASP A 242 -2.19 -7.93 1.98
CA ASP A 242 -2.13 -7.44 3.35
C ASP A 242 -2.20 -5.90 3.46
N ARG A 243 -1.76 -5.18 2.42
CA ARG A 243 -1.65 -3.73 2.51
C ARG A 243 -2.97 -3.03 2.18
N PRO A 244 -3.60 -2.31 3.13
CA PRO A 244 -4.77 -1.49 2.83
C PRO A 244 -4.43 -0.36 1.85
N ASN A 245 -5.29 -0.10 0.89
CA ASN A 245 -5.14 0.98 -0.07
C ASN A 245 -6.24 2.03 0.12
N MET A 246 -5.84 3.25 0.52
CA MET A 246 -6.77 4.35 0.79
C MET A 246 -7.57 4.75 -0.46
N GLY A 247 -6.99 4.61 -1.66
CA GLY A 247 -7.66 4.96 -2.93
C GLY A 247 -8.80 4.03 -3.33
N ILE A 248 -8.97 2.89 -2.62
CA ILE A 248 -10.05 1.93 -2.84
C ILE A 248 -10.85 1.64 -1.56
N GLY A 249 -10.94 2.64 -0.68
CA GLY A 249 -11.74 2.54 0.55
C GLY A 249 -11.04 1.82 1.70
N GLY A 250 -9.71 1.74 1.70
CA GLY A 250 -8.93 1.18 2.81
C GLY A 250 -8.96 -0.35 2.91
N ILE A 251 -9.40 -1.03 1.86
CA ILE A 251 -9.30 -2.48 1.70
C ILE A 251 -8.08 -2.85 0.86
N THR A 252 -7.72 -4.13 0.81
CA THR A 252 -6.63 -4.58 -0.05
C THR A 252 -7.08 -4.73 -1.50
N PRO A 253 -6.15 -4.65 -2.48
CA PRO A 253 -6.44 -4.94 -3.89
C PRO A 253 -7.16 -6.28 -4.09
N ALA A 254 -6.68 -7.35 -3.45
CA ALA A 254 -7.28 -8.68 -3.50
C ALA A 254 -8.71 -8.72 -2.93
N GLN A 255 -8.98 -7.99 -1.84
CA GLN A 255 -10.33 -7.89 -1.29
C GLN A 255 -11.29 -7.18 -2.24
N LYS A 256 -10.83 -6.12 -2.94
CA LYS A 256 -11.66 -5.42 -3.93
C LYS A 256 -12.01 -6.35 -5.09
N LEU A 257 -11.04 -7.13 -5.59
CA LEU A 257 -11.27 -8.11 -6.66
C LEU A 257 -12.30 -9.18 -6.24
N LYS A 258 -12.11 -9.78 -5.05
CA LYS A 258 -13.04 -10.78 -4.51
C LYS A 258 -14.48 -10.26 -4.40
N ARG A 259 -14.65 -9.02 -3.92
CA ARG A 259 -15.98 -8.37 -3.84
C ARG A 259 -16.63 -8.22 -5.21
N LYS A 260 -15.87 -7.82 -6.23
CA LYS A 260 -16.38 -7.67 -7.59
C LYS A 260 -16.83 -9.01 -8.15
N MET A 261 -16.02 -10.06 -8.01
CA MET A 261 -16.35 -11.41 -8.47
C MET A 261 -17.62 -11.94 -7.77
N ALA A 262 -17.73 -11.77 -6.46
CA ALA A 262 -18.93 -12.18 -5.71
C ALA A 262 -20.19 -11.45 -6.19
N THR A 263 -20.10 -10.17 -6.52
CA THR A 263 -21.24 -9.40 -7.08
C THR A 263 -21.63 -9.90 -8.48
N GLN A 264 -20.65 -10.28 -9.31
CA GLN A 264 -20.94 -10.83 -10.65
C GLN A 264 -21.56 -12.23 -10.61
N MET A 265 -21.23 -13.04 -9.61
CA MET A 265 -21.82 -14.37 -9.43
C MET A 265 -23.25 -14.32 -8.85
N ALA A 266 -23.63 -13.20 -8.24
CA ALA A 266 -24.94 -13.00 -7.61
C ALA A 266 -25.94 -12.26 -8.53
N ALA A 267 -25.50 -11.77 -9.69
CA ALA A 267 -26.31 -11.08 -10.70
C ALA A 267 -26.69 -11.99 -11.86
#